data_7dcf14f7213838e900cf2a628a123a02
#
_entry.id   7dcf14f7213838e900cf2a628a123a02
#
_cell.length_a   1.000
_cell.length_b   1.000
_cell.length_c   1.000
_cell.angle_alpha   90.00
_cell.angle_beta   90.00
_cell.angle_gamma   90.00
#
_symmetry.space_group_name_H-M   'P 1'
#
loop_
_entity.id
_entity.type
_entity.pdbx_description
1 polymer ?
#
loop_
_entity_poly.entity_id
_entity_poly.type
_entity_poly.pdbx_seq_one_letter_code
_entity_poly.pdbx_strand_id
1 'polypeptide(L)'
;MKYRYKLTNLLVVVSLVPMTVLALYSHSRMSSLVRKNEMEDMYSILEQTRENIDGQIEIYASLLNYLTYSPEIQEVIFNKDMDRYTAYEQYTEVVDPLLTVPKSYHEAILGIHLFAESIPVRHEYTLAPLSEVDGEWWSDKLNNTVTVQW
;
A
#
# COMPACT_ATOMS: atom_id res chain seq x y z
N MET A 1 34.33 -48.68 52.37
CA MET A 1 33.46 -47.56 51.97
C MET A 1 33.91 -46.84 50.69
N LYS A 2 35.19 -46.73 50.35
CA LYS A 2 35.71 -45.98 49.18
C LYS A 2 35.26 -46.54 47.81
N TYR A 3 34.98 -47.81 47.65
CA TYR A 3 34.57 -48.42 46.37
C TYR A 3 33.10 -48.13 45.99
N ARG A 4 32.19 -48.00 46.92
CA ARG A 4 30.80 -47.64 46.67
C ARG A 4 30.67 -46.23 46.06
N TYR A 5 31.39 -45.26 46.59
CA TYR A 5 31.36 -43.90 46.05
C TYR A 5 31.93 -43.82 44.64
N LYS A 6 33.00 -44.61 44.37
CA LYS A 6 33.57 -44.63 43.00
C LYS A 6 32.63 -45.24 42.01
N LEU A 7 31.91 -46.31 42.37
CA LEU A 7 30.92 -46.98 41.51
C LEU A 7 29.72 -46.06 41.24
N THR A 8 29.22 -45.39 42.28
CA THR A 8 28.09 -44.44 42.14
C THR A 8 28.46 -43.25 41.27
N ASN A 9 29.63 -42.64 41.45
CA ASN A 9 30.10 -41.55 40.61
C ASN A 9 30.31 -41.99 39.17
N LEU A 10 30.83 -43.15 38.90
CA LEU A 10 31.01 -43.67 37.56
C LEU A 10 29.63 -43.85 36.85
N LEU A 11 28.66 -44.38 37.59
CA LEU A 11 27.30 -44.62 37.07
C LEU A 11 26.57 -43.30 36.77
N VAL A 12 26.76 -42.26 37.62
CA VAL A 12 26.20 -40.92 37.39
C VAL A 12 26.86 -40.25 36.18
N VAL A 13 28.17 -40.32 36.03
CA VAL A 13 28.86 -39.76 34.88
C VAL A 13 28.43 -40.42 33.58
N VAL A 14 28.36 -41.75 33.54
CA VAL A 14 27.96 -42.53 32.35
C VAL A 14 26.53 -42.24 31.92
N SER A 15 25.64 -41.91 32.87
CA SER A 15 24.25 -41.57 32.54
C SER A 15 24.06 -40.08 32.18
N LEU A 16 24.78 -39.16 32.87
CA LEU A 16 24.63 -37.72 32.69
C LEU A 16 25.28 -37.21 31.39
N VAL A 17 26.44 -37.77 31.01
CA VAL A 17 27.16 -37.32 29.81
C VAL A 17 26.34 -37.53 28.52
N PRO A 18 25.80 -38.71 28.23
CA PRO A 18 24.97 -38.90 27.03
C PRO A 18 23.73 -38.04 27.04
N MET A 19 23.11 -37.83 28.21
CA MET A 19 21.90 -37.01 28.33
C MET A 19 22.16 -35.53 28.05
N THR A 20 23.27 -35.01 28.56
CA THR A 20 23.67 -33.62 28.26
C THR A 20 24.05 -33.40 26.80
N VAL A 21 24.75 -34.35 26.18
CA VAL A 21 25.11 -34.29 24.75
C VAL A 21 23.85 -34.31 23.89
N LEU A 22 22.89 -35.21 24.17
CA LEU A 22 21.61 -35.28 23.48
C LEU A 22 20.78 -34.00 23.65
N ALA A 23 20.74 -33.45 24.86
CA ALA A 23 20.04 -32.17 25.12
C ALA A 23 20.63 -31.01 24.36
N LEU A 24 21.96 -30.85 24.33
CA LEU A 24 22.65 -29.81 23.57
C LEU A 24 22.44 -29.97 22.06
N TYR A 25 22.55 -31.19 21.56
CA TYR A 25 22.30 -31.46 20.13
C TYR A 25 20.86 -31.15 19.73
N SER A 26 19.88 -31.64 20.53
CA SER A 26 18.45 -31.38 20.30
C SER A 26 18.14 -29.89 20.34
N HIS A 27 18.69 -29.16 21.31
CA HIS A 27 18.51 -27.71 21.43
C HIS A 27 19.10 -26.96 20.23
N SER A 28 20.29 -27.30 19.80
CA SER A 28 20.94 -26.69 18.62
C SER A 28 20.13 -26.94 17.35
N ARG A 29 19.66 -28.16 17.14
CA ARG A 29 18.81 -28.51 15.97
C ARG A 29 17.49 -27.80 16.00
N MET A 30 16.82 -27.78 17.16
CA MET A 30 15.54 -27.11 17.31
C MET A 30 15.65 -25.61 17.07
N SER A 31 16.68 -24.97 17.63
CA SER A 31 16.93 -23.55 17.42
C SER A 31 17.18 -23.20 15.94
N SER A 32 17.91 -24.04 15.21
CA SER A 32 18.16 -23.81 13.77
C SER A 32 16.91 -24.01 12.93
N LEU A 33 16.06 -25.00 13.26
CA LEU A 33 14.80 -25.25 12.58
C LEU A 33 13.79 -24.11 12.81
N VAL A 34 13.66 -23.66 14.06
CA VAL A 34 12.77 -22.54 14.41
C VAL A 34 13.20 -21.28 13.65
N ARG A 35 14.50 -20.96 13.69
CA ARG A 35 15.01 -19.78 12.96
C ARG A 35 14.78 -19.88 11.44
N LYS A 36 14.93 -21.06 10.85
CA LYS A 36 14.68 -21.25 9.42
C LYS A 36 13.19 -21.04 9.10
N ASN A 37 12.29 -21.64 9.89
CA ASN A 37 10.86 -21.48 9.70
C ASN A 37 10.42 -20.02 9.88
N GLU A 38 10.92 -19.32 10.92
CA GLU A 38 10.64 -17.91 11.13
C GLU A 38 11.09 -17.05 9.96
N MET A 39 12.24 -17.34 9.35
CA MET A 39 12.70 -16.64 8.15
C MET A 39 11.79 -16.92 6.95
N GLU A 40 11.38 -18.16 6.72
CA GLU A 40 10.46 -18.54 5.63
C GLU A 40 9.09 -17.87 5.82
N ASP A 41 8.58 -17.84 7.05
CA ASP A 41 7.33 -17.16 7.40
C ASP A 41 7.43 -15.64 7.16
N MET A 42 8.55 -15.01 7.56
CA MET A 42 8.79 -13.60 7.30
C MET A 42 8.84 -13.27 5.80
N TYR A 43 9.52 -14.09 5.00
CA TYR A 43 9.54 -13.92 3.55
C TYR A 43 8.14 -14.04 2.94
N SER A 44 7.35 -15.01 3.39
CA SER A 44 5.97 -15.19 2.93
C SER A 44 5.10 -13.98 3.27
N ILE A 45 5.22 -13.43 4.49
CA ILE A 45 4.47 -12.23 4.91
C ILE A 45 4.90 -11.01 4.09
N LEU A 46 6.20 -10.84 3.83
CA LEU A 46 6.70 -9.74 3.02
C LEU A 46 6.19 -9.81 1.58
N GLU A 47 6.21 -10.99 0.97
CA GLU A 47 5.69 -11.19 -0.38
C GLU A 47 4.19 -10.91 -0.45
N GLN A 48 3.41 -11.43 0.51
CA GLN A 48 1.98 -11.16 0.59
C GLN A 48 1.68 -9.66 0.79
N THR A 49 2.50 -8.98 1.60
CA THR A 49 2.36 -7.53 1.81
C THR A 49 2.66 -6.76 0.53
N ARG A 50 3.70 -7.16 -0.19
CA ARG A 50 4.05 -6.58 -1.48
C ARG A 50 2.91 -6.76 -2.50
N GLU A 51 2.40 -7.99 -2.65
CA GLU A 51 1.28 -8.27 -3.56
C GLU A 51 0.03 -7.44 -3.20
N ASN A 52 -0.26 -7.26 -1.92
CA ASN A 52 -1.37 -6.41 -1.47
C ASN A 52 -1.15 -4.95 -1.84
N ILE A 53 0.06 -4.43 -1.68
CA ILE A 53 0.40 -3.03 -2.05
C ILE A 53 0.29 -2.86 -3.56
N ASP A 54 0.90 -3.76 -4.33
CA ASP A 54 0.87 -3.73 -5.80
C ASP A 54 -0.59 -3.78 -6.31
N GLY A 55 -1.42 -4.65 -5.73
CA GLY A 55 -2.86 -4.72 -6.05
C GLY A 55 -3.63 -3.44 -5.73
N GLN A 56 -3.32 -2.77 -4.62
CA GLN A 56 -3.95 -1.48 -4.31
C GLN A 56 -3.51 -0.38 -5.27
N ILE A 57 -2.23 -0.34 -5.63
CA ILE A 57 -1.72 0.62 -6.63
C ILE A 57 -2.43 0.43 -7.96
N GLU A 58 -2.63 -0.81 -8.41
CA GLU A 58 -3.32 -1.12 -9.66
C GLU A 58 -4.80 -0.66 -9.64
N ILE A 59 -5.49 -0.83 -8.51
CA ILE A 59 -6.86 -0.31 -8.33
C ILE A 59 -6.88 1.21 -8.47
N TYR A 60 -5.96 1.93 -7.81
CA TYR A 60 -5.92 3.38 -7.89
C TYR A 60 -5.51 3.88 -9.28
N ALA A 61 -4.58 3.20 -9.96
CA ALA A 61 -4.22 3.50 -11.34
C ALA A 61 -5.42 3.32 -12.28
N SER A 62 -6.17 2.25 -12.12
CA SER A 62 -7.38 1.98 -12.90
C SER A 62 -8.45 3.04 -12.64
N LEU A 63 -8.64 3.46 -11.39
CA LEU A 63 -9.56 4.54 -11.04
C LEU A 63 -9.16 5.87 -11.68
N LEU A 64 -7.88 6.24 -11.60
CA LEU A 64 -7.38 7.46 -12.23
C LEU A 64 -7.56 7.44 -13.75
N ASN A 65 -7.28 6.32 -14.39
CA ASN A 65 -7.51 6.14 -15.82
C ASN A 65 -9.00 6.28 -16.15
N TYR A 66 -9.87 5.63 -15.40
CA TYR A 66 -11.31 5.76 -15.58
C TYR A 66 -11.77 7.21 -15.49
N LEU A 67 -11.35 7.95 -14.46
CA LEU A 67 -11.72 9.35 -14.27
C LEU A 67 -11.13 10.23 -15.37
N THR A 68 -9.89 10.01 -15.79
CA THR A 68 -9.23 10.79 -16.84
C THR A 68 -9.91 10.64 -18.20
N TYR A 69 -10.39 9.45 -18.50
CA TYR A 69 -11.03 9.15 -19.78
C TYR A 69 -12.57 9.16 -19.71
N SER A 70 -13.16 9.53 -18.56
CA SER A 70 -14.62 9.67 -18.43
C SER A 70 -15.14 10.76 -19.36
N PRO A 71 -16.08 10.44 -20.27
CA PRO A 71 -16.67 11.44 -21.17
C PRO A 71 -17.34 12.59 -20.41
N GLU A 72 -17.94 12.27 -19.25
CA GLU A 72 -18.64 13.25 -18.42
C GLU A 72 -17.69 14.29 -17.85
N ILE A 73 -16.53 13.85 -17.38
CA ILE A 73 -15.49 14.76 -16.88
C ILE A 73 -14.88 15.58 -18.01
N GLN A 74 -14.63 14.92 -19.15
CA GLN A 74 -14.07 15.60 -20.32
C GLN A 74 -15.03 16.65 -20.88
N GLU A 75 -16.33 16.39 -20.94
CA GLU A 75 -17.32 17.33 -21.40
C GLU A 75 -17.32 18.60 -20.55
N VAL A 76 -17.33 18.46 -19.23
CA VAL A 76 -17.33 19.62 -18.31
C VAL A 76 -16.03 20.43 -18.40
N ILE A 77 -14.88 19.76 -18.57
CA ILE A 77 -13.58 20.43 -18.60
C ILE A 77 -13.29 21.11 -19.96
N PHE A 78 -13.64 20.45 -21.08
CA PHE A 78 -13.23 20.89 -22.41
C PHE A 78 -14.30 21.67 -23.17
N ASN A 79 -15.56 21.64 -22.74
CA ASN A 79 -16.64 22.38 -23.41
C ASN A 79 -16.60 23.86 -23.00
N LYS A 80 -15.87 24.67 -23.78
CA LYS A 80 -15.71 26.11 -23.54
C LYS A 80 -16.97 26.93 -23.79
N ASP A 81 -17.92 26.40 -24.54
CA ASP A 81 -19.17 27.08 -24.89
C ASP A 81 -20.28 26.87 -23.89
N MET A 82 -20.04 26.04 -22.87
CA MET A 82 -20.98 25.78 -21.82
C MET A 82 -21.20 27.02 -20.93
N ASP A 83 -22.45 27.38 -20.72
CA ASP A 83 -22.74 28.44 -19.78
C ASP A 83 -22.46 28.01 -18.33
N ARG A 84 -22.21 28.98 -17.44
CA ARG A 84 -21.80 28.73 -16.08
C ARG A 84 -22.82 27.93 -15.27
N TYR A 85 -24.08 28.13 -15.51
CA TYR A 85 -25.14 27.44 -14.77
C TYR A 85 -25.19 25.96 -15.17
N THR A 86 -25.19 25.69 -16.46
CA THR A 86 -25.17 24.30 -17.00
C THR A 86 -23.89 23.58 -16.59
N ALA A 87 -22.73 24.27 -16.61
CA ALA A 87 -21.47 23.70 -16.14
C ALA A 87 -21.51 23.35 -14.65
N TYR A 88 -22.09 24.19 -13.83
CA TYR A 88 -22.23 23.94 -12.39
C TYR A 88 -23.20 22.76 -12.12
N GLU A 89 -24.32 22.72 -12.81
CA GLU A 89 -25.30 21.66 -12.70
C GLU A 89 -24.71 20.30 -13.09
N GLN A 90 -24.08 20.21 -14.28
CA GLN A 90 -23.42 18.99 -14.72
C GLN A 90 -22.29 18.57 -13.77
N TYR A 91 -21.50 19.53 -13.29
CA TYR A 91 -20.46 19.23 -12.34
C TYR A 91 -21.03 18.62 -11.07
N THR A 92 -22.03 19.25 -10.47
CA THR A 92 -22.61 18.84 -9.18
C THR A 92 -23.37 17.52 -9.29
N GLU A 93 -24.11 17.32 -10.40
CA GLU A 93 -24.94 16.13 -10.55
C GLU A 93 -24.18 14.90 -11.07
N VAL A 94 -23.12 15.12 -11.86
CA VAL A 94 -22.44 14.02 -12.54
C VAL A 94 -21.00 13.86 -12.07
N VAL A 95 -20.20 14.93 -12.12
CA VAL A 95 -18.75 14.83 -11.83
C VAL A 95 -18.47 14.67 -10.36
N ASP A 96 -19.10 15.47 -9.51
CA ASP A 96 -18.88 15.41 -8.06
C ASP A 96 -19.20 14.02 -7.45
N PRO A 97 -20.29 13.35 -7.81
CA PRO A 97 -20.50 11.97 -7.41
C PRO A 97 -19.43 11.00 -7.90
N LEU A 98 -18.92 11.15 -9.13
CA LEU A 98 -17.86 10.31 -9.67
C LEU A 98 -16.55 10.43 -8.85
N LEU A 99 -16.29 11.59 -8.28
CA LEU A 99 -15.11 11.85 -7.45
C LEU A 99 -15.32 11.45 -5.98
N THR A 100 -16.55 11.56 -5.48
CA THR A 100 -16.85 11.31 -4.06
C THR A 100 -17.18 9.85 -3.76
N VAL A 101 -17.82 9.13 -4.69
CA VAL A 101 -18.20 7.73 -4.53
C VAL A 101 -16.98 6.83 -4.26
N PRO A 102 -15.85 6.92 -5.00
CA PRO A 102 -14.68 6.09 -4.71
C PRO A 102 -14.14 6.26 -3.29
N LYS A 103 -14.19 7.47 -2.74
CA LYS A 103 -13.81 7.76 -1.36
C LYS A 103 -14.65 6.99 -0.35
N SER A 104 -15.93 6.75 -0.65
CA SER A 104 -16.84 6.02 0.25
C SER A 104 -16.51 4.52 0.34
N TYR A 105 -15.89 3.95 -0.69
CA TYR A 105 -15.53 2.53 -0.75
C TYR A 105 -14.07 2.25 -0.41
N HIS A 106 -13.21 3.26 -0.47
CA HIS A 106 -11.77 3.13 -0.23
C HIS A 106 -11.32 4.14 0.83
N GLU A 107 -11.22 3.68 2.08
CA GLU A 107 -10.83 4.51 3.23
C GLU A 107 -9.45 5.18 3.07
N ALA A 108 -8.57 4.61 2.25
CA ALA A 108 -7.25 5.16 1.98
C ALA A 108 -7.28 6.39 1.05
N ILE A 109 -8.40 6.63 0.33
CA ILE A 109 -8.56 7.81 -0.52
C ILE A 109 -9.02 8.99 0.34
N LEU A 110 -8.14 9.95 0.58
CA LEU A 110 -8.46 11.17 1.31
C LEU A 110 -9.31 12.14 0.48
N GLY A 111 -9.04 12.23 -0.82
CA GLY A 111 -9.77 13.07 -1.75
C GLY A 111 -9.25 12.87 -3.18
N ILE A 112 -10.08 13.22 -4.14
CA ILE A 112 -9.73 13.25 -5.55
C ILE A 112 -9.94 14.68 -6.00
N HIS A 113 -8.92 15.27 -6.61
CA HIS A 113 -8.94 16.65 -7.11
C HIS A 113 -8.64 16.65 -8.61
N LEU A 114 -9.42 17.41 -9.36
CA LEU A 114 -9.20 17.66 -10.76
C LEU A 114 -8.57 19.04 -10.94
N PHE A 115 -7.52 19.12 -11.75
CA PHE A 115 -6.88 20.35 -12.12
C PHE A 115 -6.91 20.51 -13.64
N ALA A 116 -7.37 21.64 -14.12
CA ALA A 116 -7.43 21.92 -15.55
C ALA A 116 -6.93 23.33 -15.87
N GLU A 117 -6.38 23.53 -17.08
CA GLU A 117 -5.88 24.84 -17.52
C GLU A 117 -7.00 25.88 -17.61
N SER A 118 -8.17 25.45 -18.05
CA SER A 118 -9.35 26.33 -18.19
C SER A 118 -10.56 25.59 -17.61
N ILE A 119 -11.19 26.20 -16.63
CA ILE A 119 -12.39 25.67 -16.01
C ILE A 119 -13.53 26.69 -16.15
N PRO A 120 -14.72 26.24 -16.58
CA PRO A 120 -15.90 27.12 -16.68
C PRO A 120 -16.43 27.52 -15.30
N VAL A 121 -16.30 26.60 -14.31
CA VAL A 121 -16.75 26.79 -12.93
C VAL A 121 -15.71 26.22 -11.98
N ARG A 122 -15.32 27.00 -10.97
CA ARG A 122 -14.49 26.52 -9.86
C ARG A 122 -15.38 25.82 -8.83
N HIS A 123 -14.95 24.63 -8.42
CA HIS A 123 -15.55 23.92 -7.30
C HIS A 123 -14.49 23.73 -6.20
N GLU A 124 -14.69 24.31 -5.04
CA GLU A 124 -13.66 24.57 -4.02
C GLU A 124 -12.88 23.32 -3.56
N TYR A 125 -13.50 22.14 -3.63
CA TYR A 125 -12.91 20.93 -3.07
C TYR A 125 -12.49 19.89 -4.10
N THR A 126 -12.96 19.98 -5.35
CA THR A 126 -12.77 18.90 -6.32
C THR A 126 -12.31 19.37 -7.70
N LEU A 127 -12.54 20.63 -8.08
CA LEU A 127 -12.08 21.19 -9.35
C LEU A 127 -11.45 22.57 -9.15
N ALA A 128 -10.19 22.69 -9.52
CA ALA A 128 -9.43 23.93 -9.42
C ALA A 128 -8.59 24.20 -10.68
N PRO A 129 -8.22 25.46 -10.95
CA PRO A 129 -7.32 25.78 -12.04
C PRO A 129 -5.92 25.22 -11.78
N LEU A 130 -5.24 24.79 -12.83
CA LEU A 130 -3.89 24.24 -12.75
C LEU A 130 -2.89 25.24 -12.15
N SER A 131 -3.13 26.55 -12.33
CA SER A 131 -2.29 27.61 -11.73
C SER A 131 -2.26 27.62 -10.20
N GLU A 132 -3.20 26.97 -9.53
CA GLU A 132 -3.18 26.85 -8.06
C GLU A 132 -2.21 25.77 -7.56
N VAL A 133 -1.71 24.94 -8.45
CA VAL A 133 -0.75 23.87 -8.15
C VAL A 133 0.70 24.37 -8.16
N ASP A 134 0.94 25.57 -8.61
CA ASP A 134 2.27 26.16 -8.65
C ASP A 134 2.88 26.23 -7.24
N GLY A 135 4.02 25.51 -7.05
CA GLY A 135 4.71 25.40 -5.76
C GLY A 135 4.49 24.09 -5.00
N GLU A 136 3.58 23.24 -5.45
CA GLU A 136 3.46 21.88 -4.92
C GLU A 136 4.63 21.01 -5.40
N TRP A 137 5.13 20.13 -4.52
CA TRP A 137 6.31 19.29 -4.79
C TRP A 137 6.18 18.37 -6.01
N TRP A 138 4.98 18.10 -6.46
CA TRP A 138 4.67 17.26 -7.61
C TRP A 138 4.38 18.05 -8.90
N SER A 139 4.20 19.38 -8.81
CA SER A 139 3.88 20.22 -9.97
C SER A 139 4.94 20.19 -11.08
N ASP A 140 6.22 20.12 -10.70
CA ASP A 140 7.33 20.04 -11.65
C ASP A 140 7.31 18.72 -12.45
N LYS A 141 6.68 17.69 -11.94
CA LYS A 141 6.55 16.39 -12.62
C LYS A 141 5.48 16.39 -13.71
N LEU A 142 4.45 17.24 -13.60
CA LEU A 142 3.39 17.35 -14.60
C LEU A 142 3.91 17.89 -15.94
N ASN A 143 4.93 18.74 -15.92
CA ASN A 143 5.47 19.36 -17.12
C ASN A 143 6.30 18.40 -18.00
N ASN A 144 6.63 17.21 -17.52
CA ASN A 144 7.59 16.34 -18.21
C ASN A 144 7.03 15.00 -18.71
N THR A 145 5.81 14.59 -18.37
CA THR A 145 5.32 13.28 -18.80
C THR A 145 3.80 13.17 -18.86
N VAL A 146 3.31 12.62 -19.97
CA VAL A 146 1.91 12.17 -20.16
C VAL A 146 1.63 10.84 -19.39
N THR A 147 2.54 10.39 -18.57
CA THR A 147 2.45 9.13 -17.81
C THR A 147 2.16 9.40 -16.34
N VAL A 148 1.21 8.64 -15.79
CA VAL A 148 0.95 8.59 -14.34
C VAL A 148 2.27 8.27 -13.63
N GLN A 149 2.77 9.21 -12.83
CA GLN A 149 3.96 9.00 -11.99
C GLN A 149 3.50 8.84 -10.54
N TRP A 150 3.98 7.77 -9.93
CA TRP A 150 3.75 7.43 -8.53
C TRP A 150 4.88 7.97 -7.66
#